data_e94f9353206676436344a6ad8eb85107
#
_entry.id   e94f9353206676436344a6ad8eb85107
#
_cell.length_a   1.000
_cell.length_b   1.000
_cell.length_c   1.000
_cell.angle_alpha   90.00
_cell.angle_beta   90.00
_cell.angle_gamma   90.00
#
_symmetry.space_group_name_H-M   'P 1'
#
loop_
_entity.id
_entity.type
_entity.pdbx_description
1 polymer ?
#
loop_
_entity_poly.entity_id
_entity_poly.type
_entity_poly.pdbx_seq_one_letter_code
_entity_poly.pdbx_strand_id
1 'polypeptide(L)'
;MSRVKIKLFVALGTQKFPFDRLVRELNALVEEGVYAADEIVMQSTKIGKVQPLFTCHEIIPVEEFNRFLDAAEVVVCHSGVNSILSGMQRCKPLVIVPRISRFGEHVDDHQLEIAKVMEERYRVLVARDMADLRKCIEDSKTHVYLPFVSQRENLVSAVRDIIEML
;
A
#
# COMPACT_ATOMS: atom_id res chain seq x y z
N MET A 1 -1.87 14.92 -25.90
CA MET A 1 -1.13 14.72 -24.63
C MET A 1 -1.26 13.27 -24.22
N SER A 2 -0.16 12.54 -24.22
CA SER A 2 -0.13 11.18 -23.71
C SER A 2 -0.44 11.25 -22.21
N ARG A 3 -1.53 10.61 -21.76
CA ARG A 3 -1.78 10.42 -20.32
C ARG A 3 -0.64 9.54 -19.79
N VAL A 4 0.21 10.06 -18.93
CA VAL A 4 1.20 9.26 -18.21
C VAL A 4 0.45 8.14 -17.50
N LYS A 5 0.81 6.91 -17.81
CA LYS A 5 0.16 5.73 -17.24
C LYS A 5 0.84 5.41 -15.92
N ILE A 6 0.13 5.55 -14.82
CA ILE A 6 0.65 5.17 -13.50
C ILE A 6 0.77 3.65 -13.44
N LYS A 7 1.99 3.14 -13.34
CA LYS A 7 2.25 1.71 -13.15
C LYS A 7 2.26 1.33 -11.68
N LEU A 8 2.91 2.17 -10.84
CA LEU A 8 2.93 1.96 -9.40
C LEU A 8 2.31 3.14 -8.66
N PHE A 9 1.36 2.87 -7.79
CA PHE A 9 0.93 3.80 -6.75
C PHE A 9 1.41 3.31 -5.39
N VAL A 10 2.22 4.11 -4.71
CA VAL A 10 2.84 3.78 -3.43
C VAL A 10 2.15 4.57 -2.31
N ALA A 11 1.30 3.92 -1.54
CA ALA A 11 0.49 4.53 -0.49
C ALA A 11 1.10 4.29 0.89
N LEU A 12 1.77 5.29 1.47
CA LEU A 12 2.48 5.17 2.75
C LEU A 12 1.74 5.82 3.93
N GLY A 13 0.51 6.29 3.70
CA GLY A 13 -0.34 6.86 4.73
C GLY A 13 0.16 8.19 5.28
N THR A 14 -0.35 8.56 6.46
CA THR A 14 -0.12 9.86 7.09
C THR A 14 0.85 9.81 8.28
N GLN A 15 1.51 8.70 8.52
CA GLN A 15 2.50 8.56 9.59
C GLN A 15 3.78 9.34 9.25
N LYS A 16 4.29 10.10 10.23
CA LYS A 16 5.47 10.98 10.05
C LYS A 16 6.80 10.23 10.25
N PHE A 17 6.90 9.03 9.70
CA PHE A 17 8.14 8.25 9.69
C PHE A 17 8.66 8.11 8.28
N PRO A 18 9.97 8.27 8.04
CA PRO A 18 10.58 8.03 6.74
C PRO A 18 10.53 6.54 6.39
N PHE A 19 10.63 6.22 5.11
CA PHE A 19 10.67 4.84 4.62
C PHE A 19 11.81 4.66 3.61
N ASP A 20 13.02 5.03 4.05
CA ASP A 20 14.20 5.15 3.18
C ASP A 20 14.57 3.84 2.44
N ARG A 21 14.40 2.67 3.08
CA ARG A 21 14.71 1.40 2.41
C ARG A 21 13.76 1.13 1.23
N LEU A 22 12.47 1.47 1.35
CA LEU A 22 11.52 1.33 0.25
C LEU A 22 11.81 2.33 -0.86
N VAL A 23 12.07 3.61 -0.52
CA VAL A 23 12.42 4.64 -1.50
C VAL A 23 13.69 4.27 -2.26
N ARG A 24 14.70 3.72 -1.58
CA ARG A 24 15.94 3.25 -2.22
C ARG A 24 15.69 2.15 -3.24
N GLU A 25 14.84 1.18 -2.90
CA GLU A 25 14.52 0.08 -3.81
C GLU A 25 13.71 0.57 -5.02
N LEU A 26 12.74 1.45 -4.81
CA LEU A 26 11.97 2.07 -5.90
C LEU A 26 12.87 2.93 -6.81
N ASN A 27 13.84 3.67 -6.25
CA ASN A 27 14.83 4.41 -7.03
C ASN A 27 15.68 3.46 -7.89
N ALA A 28 16.11 2.33 -7.34
CA ALA A 28 16.85 1.33 -8.11
C ALA A 28 16.04 0.82 -9.31
N LEU A 29 14.74 0.61 -9.16
CA LEU A 29 13.87 0.23 -10.28
C LEU A 29 13.80 1.30 -11.38
N VAL A 30 13.88 2.59 -11.01
CA VAL A 30 13.95 3.70 -11.98
C VAL A 30 15.33 3.75 -12.65
N GLU A 31 16.41 3.66 -11.87
CA GLU A 31 17.79 3.69 -12.38
C GLU A 31 18.10 2.53 -13.33
N GLU A 32 17.52 1.36 -13.06
CA GLU A 32 17.63 0.18 -13.93
C GLU A 32 16.72 0.23 -15.16
N GLY A 33 15.87 1.25 -15.28
CA GLY A 33 14.94 1.41 -16.40
C GLY A 33 13.76 0.43 -16.39
N VAL A 34 13.45 -0.19 -15.23
CA VAL A 34 12.27 -1.05 -15.07
C VAL A 34 10.98 -0.22 -15.12
N TYR A 35 11.03 0.95 -14.51
CA TYR A 35 9.97 1.96 -14.54
C TYR A 35 10.55 3.32 -14.94
N ALA A 36 9.79 4.11 -15.68
CA ALA A 36 10.08 5.52 -15.85
C ALA A 36 9.69 6.29 -14.57
N ALA A 37 10.38 7.38 -14.28
CA ALA A 37 10.14 8.18 -13.08
C ALA A 37 8.70 8.71 -12.97
N ASP A 38 8.06 9.00 -14.10
CA ASP A 38 6.68 9.47 -14.19
C ASP A 38 5.62 8.35 -14.14
N GLU A 39 6.06 7.08 -14.14
CA GLU A 39 5.19 5.91 -13.97
C GLU A 39 4.96 5.53 -12.51
N ILE A 40 5.72 6.13 -11.56
CA ILE A 40 5.59 5.90 -10.12
C ILE A 40 5.05 7.16 -9.44
N VAL A 41 3.98 7.00 -8.67
CA VAL A 41 3.43 8.05 -7.81
C VAL A 41 3.41 7.55 -6.38
N MET A 42 4.00 8.31 -5.46
CA MET A 42 4.03 7.99 -4.04
C MET A 42 3.29 9.05 -3.22
N GLN A 43 2.52 8.62 -2.23
CA GLN A 43 2.00 9.47 -1.16
C GLN A 43 2.72 9.13 0.15
N SER A 44 3.44 10.09 0.70
CA SER A 44 4.16 9.96 1.98
C SER A 44 4.31 11.30 2.67
N THR A 45 3.87 11.41 3.91
CA THR A 45 3.97 12.65 4.71
C THR A 45 5.39 12.94 5.19
N LYS A 46 6.31 12.00 5.08
CA LYS A 46 7.70 12.19 5.49
C LYS A 46 8.66 11.57 4.50
N ILE A 47 9.42 12.40 3.82
CA ILE A 47 10.60 11.99 3.08
C ILE A 47 11.79 11.96 4.04
N GLY A 48 12.56 10.88 3.96
CA GLY A 48 13.75 10.69 4.79
C GLY A 48 15.04 11.26 4.15
N LYS A 49 16.14 10.54 4.34
CA LYS A 49 17.44 10.90 3.77
C LYS A 49 17.54 10.56 2.28
N VAL A 50 16.80 9.52 1.86
CA VAL A 50 16.75 9.09 0.45
C VAL A 50 15.66 9.86 -0.27
N GLN A 51 16.07 10.65 -1.27
CA GLN A 51 15.12 11.43 -2.07
C GLN A 51 14.53 10.55 -3.19
N PRO A 52 13.21 10.56 -3.42
CA PRO A 52 12.60 9.81 -4.51
C PRO A 52 12.98 10.41 -5.88
N LEU A 53 13.29 9.54 -6.84
CA LEU A 53 13.53 9.89 -8.25
C LEU A 53 12.22 9.99 -9.06
N PHE A 54 11.08 9.86 -8.40
CA PHE A 54 9.74 9.80 -8.98
C PHE A 54 8.80 10.78 -8.27
N THR A 55 7.56 10.90 -8.76
CA THR A 55 6.58 11.84 -8.20
C THR A 55 6.18 11.45 -6.77
N CYS A 56 6.33 12.39 -5.83
CA CYS A 56 5.93 12.21 -4.44
C CYS A 56 5.02 13.36 -3.99
N HIS A 57 3.92 13.00 -3.34
CA HIS A 57 2.98 13.93 -2.70
C HIS A 57 2.98 13.70 -1.20
N GLU A 58 2.93 14.77 -0.41
CA GLU A 58 2.87 14.67 1.05
C GLU A 58 1.48 14.26 1.52
N ILE A 59 0.49 15.07 1.23
CA ILE A 59 -0.94 14.80 1.50
C ILE A 59 -1.70 15.12 0.22
N ILE A 60 -2.61 14.23 -0.14
CA ILE A 60 -3.49 14.41 -1.29
C ILE A 60 -4.95 14.31 -0.87
N PRO A 61 -5.87 15.03 -1.52
CA PRO A 61 -7.30 14.88 -1.31
C PRO A 61 -7.76 13.44 -1.57
N VAL A 62 -8.83 13.01 -0.90
CA VAL A 62 -9.36 11.64 -1.03
C VAL A 62 -9.73 11.30 -2.48
N GLU A 63 -10.28 12.25 -3.21
CA GLU A 63 -10.65 12.09 -4.62
C GLU A 63 -9.41 11.84 -5.49
N GLU A 64 -8.31 12.54 -5.21
CA GLU A 64 -7.06 12.35 -5.94
C GLU A 64 -6.39 11.04 -5.55
N PHE A 65 -6.40 10.67 -4.28
CA PHE A 65 -5.93 9.37 -3.80
C PHE A 65 -6.67 8.24 -4.52
N ASN A 66 -7.99 8.31 -4.58
CA ASN A 66 -8.82 7.34 -5.27
C ASN A 66 -8.50 7.29 -6.78
N ARG A 67 -8.29 8.44 -7.40
CA ARG A 67 -7.90 8.50 -8.83
C ARG A 67 -6.56 7.83 -9.11
N PHE A 68 -5.55 8.03 -8.25
CA PHE A 68 -4.27 7.34 -8.39
C PHE A 68 -4.41 5.84 -8.15
N LEU A 69 -5.17 5.46 -7.13
CA LEU A 69 -5.45 4.07 -6.82
C LEU A 69 -6.15 3.35 -7.98
N ASP A 70 -7.15 4.00 -8.60
CA ASP A 70 -7.89 3.44 -9.73
C ASP A 70 -7.02 3.35 -11.00
N ALA A 71 -6.14 4.33 -11.23
CA ALA A 71 -5.29 4.40 -12.41
C ALA A 71 -4.07 3.46 -12.37
N ALA A 72 -3.60 3.11 -11.16
CA ALA A 72 -2.40 2.29 -10.99
C ALA A 72 -2.57 0.86 -11.51
N GLU A 73 -1.52 0.30 -12.11
CA GLU A 73 -1.46 -1.13 -12.44
C GLU A 73 -1.23 -1.98 -11.19
N VAL A 74 -0.35 -1.54 -10.29
CA VAL A 74 -0.03 -2.20 -9.02
C VAL A 74 -0.05 -1.16 -7.90
N VAL A 75 -0.55 -1.57 -6.74
CA VAL A 75 -0.52 -0.77 -5.51
C VAL A 75 0.49 -1.38 -4.56
N VAL A 76 1.44 -0.55 -4.12
CA VAL A 76 2.36 -0.88 -3.03
C VAL A 76 1.95 -0.05 -1.82
N CYS A 77 1.73 -0.68 -0.68
CA CYS A 77 1.35 0.06 0.51
C CYS A 77 2.09 -0.44 1.76
N HIS A 78 2.18 0.43 2.77
CA HIS A 78 2.55 0.00 4.11
C HIS A 78 1.42 -0.83 4.72
N SER A 79 1.64 -1.46 5.88
CA SER A 79 0.59 -2.27 6.54
C SER A 79 -0.50 -1.41 7.21
N GLY A 80 -0.85 -0.27 6.62
CA GLY A 80 -2.00 0.54 7.06
C GLY A 80 -3.31 -0.06 6.57
N VAL A 81 -4.19 -0.41 7.49
CA VAL A 81 -5.45 -1.11 7.19
C VAL A 81 -6.26 -0.41 6.12
N ASN A 82 -6.40 0.92 6.20
CA ASN A 82 -7.20 1.68 5.23
C ASN A 82 -6.62 1.60 3.80
N SER A 83 -5.29 1.68 3.64
CA SER A 83 -4.64 1.57 2.33
C SER A 83 -4.80 0.17 1.75
N ILE A 84 -4.64 -0.87 2.59
CA ILE A 84 -4.82 -2.26 2.19
C ILE A 84 -6.26 -2.50 1.73
N LEU A 85 -7.25 -2.14 2.55
CA LEU A 85 -8.67 -2.35 2.24
C LEU A 85 -9.11 -1.56 1.01
N SER A 86 -8.61 -0.35 0.82
CA SER A 86 -8.89 0.45 -0.38
C SER A 86 -8.42 -0.24 -1.66
N GLY A 87 -7.23 -0.87 -1.63
CA GLY A 87 -6.70 -1.66 -2.73
C GLY A 87 -7.52 -2.94 -2.97
N MET A 88 -7.83 -3.68 -1.91
CA MET A 88 -8.59 -4.93 -1.98
C MET A 88 -10.02 -4.72 -2.50
N GLN A 89 -10.72 -3.68 -2.04
CA GLN A 89 -12.08 -3.36 -2.49
C GLN A 89 -12.15 -3.04 -3.99
N ARG A 90 -11.03 -2.58 -4.57
CA ARG A 90 -10.90 -2.31 -6.00
C ARG A 90 -10.28 -3.47 -6.78
N CYS A 91 -10.04 -4.59 -6.13
CA CYS A 91 -9.40 -5.77 -6.73
C CYS A 91 -8.07 -5.43 -7.42
N LYS A 92 -7.29 -4.48 -6.84
CA LYS A 92 -5.99 -4.08 -7.41
C LYS A 92 -4.92 -5.12 -7.12
N PRO A 93 -3.99 -5.39 -8.06
CA PRO A 93 -2.73 -6.02 -7.71
C PRO A 93 -2.08 -5.28 -6.55
N LEU A 94 -1.78 -5.98 -5.45
CA LEU A 94 -1.44 -5.38 -4.16
C LEU A 94 -0.22 -6.04 -3.54
N VAL A 95 0.73 -5.21 -3.11
CA VAL A 95 1.91 -5.63 -2.34
C VAL A 95 2.00 -4.83 -1.05
N ILE A 96 2.09 -5.52 0.07
CA ILE A 96 2.30 -4.91 1.38
C ILE A 96 3.79 -4.88 1.71
N VAL A 97 4.29 -3.72 2.14
CA VAL A 97 5.64 -3.54 2.67
C VAL A 97 5.53 -3.03 4.10
N PRO A 98 5.66 -3.89 5.12
CA PRO A 98 5.51 -3.46 6.50
C PRO A 98 6.66 -2.55 6.93
N ARG A 99 6.34 -1.49 7.66
CA ARG A 99 7.32 -0.65 8.35
C ARG A 99 7.89 -1.42 9.54
N ILE A 100 9.18 -1.25 9.82
CA ILE A 100 9.90 -1.98 10.87
C ILE A 100 10.56 -0.97 11.81
N SER A 101 10.31 -1.09 13.11
CA SER A 101 10.78 -0.15 14.14
C SER A 101 12.30 -0.02 14.20
N ARG A 102 13.03 -1.12 14.04
CA ARG A 102 14.51 -1.13 14.03
C ARG A 102 15.15 -0.25 12.97
N PHE A 103 14.40 0.10 11.92
CA PHE A 103 14.84 1.01 10.85
C PHE A 103 14.35 2.45 11.04
N GLY A 104 13.68 2.75 12.16
CA GLY A 104 13.10 4.06 12.41
C GLY A 104 11.87 4.39 11.56
N GLU A 105 11.20 3.38 11.04
CA GLU A 105 10.06 3.51 10.13
C GLU A 105 8.72 3.55 10.86
N HIS A 106 8.69 3.11 12.12
CA HIS A 106 7.53 3.12 13.01
C HIS A 106 7.97 3.09 14.47
N VAL A 107 7.03 3.34 15.41
CA VAL A 107 7.28 3.28 16.86
C VAL A 107 7.40 1.84 17.36
N ASP A 108 6.76 0.89 16.67
CA ASP A 108 6.69 -0.53 17.01
C ASP A 108 6.65 -1.40 15.75
N ASP A 109 6.54 -2.71 15.95
CA ASP A 109 6.49 -3.70 14.87
C ASP A 109 5.06 -4.21 14.57
N HIS A 110 4.02 -3.50 15.01
CA HIS A 110 2.63 -3.88 14.78
C HIS A 110 2.28 -4.05 13.28
N GLN A 111 2.97 -3.33 12.40
CA GLN A 111 2.77 -3.50 10.95
C GLN A 111 3.20 -4.87 10.43
N LEU A 112 4.14 -5.55 11.09
CA LEU A 112 4.50 -6.94 10.77
C LEU A 112 3.37 -7.92 11.12
N GLU A 113 2.66 -7.67 12.21
CA GLU A 113 1.52 -8.48 12.63
C GLU A 113 0.36 -8.35 11.63
N ILE A 114 0.03 -7.10 11.23
CA ILE A 114 -1.00 -6.85 10.22
C ILE A 114 -0.63 -7.52 8.90
N ALA A 115 0.61 -7.36 8.43
CA ALA A 115 1.09 -7.98 7.20
C ALA A 115 0.95 -9.51 7.24
N LYS A 116 1.31 -10.13 8.37
CA LYS A 116 1.14 -11.57 8.59
C LYS A 116 -0.32 -12.01 8.47
N VAL A 117 -1.24 -11.30 9.12
CA VAL A 117 -2.68 -11.61 9.02
C VAL A 117 -3.18 -11.48 7.60
N MET A 118 -2.76 -10.45 6.86
CA MET A 118 -3.16 -10.25 5.47
C MET A 118 -2.64 -11.34 4.54
N GLU A 119 -1.41 -11.79 4.77
CA GLU A 119 -0.81 -12.90 4.04
C GLU A 119 -1.52 -14.23 4.33
N GLU A 120 -1.69 -14.58 5.59
CA GLU A 120 -2.27 -15.86 6.01
C GLU A 120 -3.77 -15.99 5.70
N ARG A 121 -4.55 -14.94 5.94
CA ARG A 121 -6.02 -14.97 5.77
C ARG A 121 -6.48 -14.63 4.37
N TYR A 122 -5.80 -13.68 3.72
CA TYR A 122 -6.26 -13.12 2.45
C TYR A 122 -5.31 -13.42 1.29
N ARG A 123 -4.14 -14.04 1.57
CA ARG A 123 -3.11 -14.37 0.57
C ARG A 123 -2.55 -13.13 -0.15
N VAL A 124 -2.55 -11.98 0.51
CA VAL A 124 -1.94 -10.77 -0.05
C VAL A 124 -0.42 -10.92 -0.03
N LEU A 125 0.24 -10.48 -1.09
CA LEU A 125 1.71 -10.55 -1.18
C LEU A 125 2.35 -9.55 -0.22
N VAL A 126 3.37 -10.00 0.50
CA VAL A 126 4.11 -9.19 1.48
C VAL A 126 5.60 -9.24 1.16
N ALA A 127 6.19 -8.08 0.86
CA ALA A 127 7.62 -7.91 0.72
C ALA A 127 8.23 -7.45 2.06
N ARG A 128 8.76 -8.39 2.83
CA ARG A 128 9.44 -8.12 4.11
C ARG A 128 10.89 -7.71 3.90
N ASP A 129 11.54 -8.35 2.95
CA ASP A 129 12.84 -7.96 2.46
C ASP A 129 12.70 -7.13 1.18
N MET A 130 13.49 -6.08 1.06
CA MET A 130 13.47 -5.24 -0.15
C MET A 130 13.96 -5.98 -1.38
N ALA A 131 14.85 -6.96 -1.23
CA ALA A 131 15.25 -7.84 -2.31
C ALA A 131 14.07 -8.58 -2.98
N ASP A 132 12.98 -8.81 -2.23
CA ASP A 132 11.77 -9.47 -2.74
C ASP A 132 10.78 -8.50 -3.39
N LEU A 133 10.92 -7.18 -3.21
CA LEU A 133 9.93 -6.20 -3.64
C LEU A 133 9.63 -6.30 -5.13
N ARG A 134 10.68 -6.32 -5.97
CA ARG A 134 10.53 -6.42 -7.42
C ARG A 134 9.74 -7.66 -7.83
N LYS A 135 10.10 -8.81 -7.24
CA LYS A 135 9.40 -10.07 -7.50
C LYS A 135 7.94 -10.00 -7.04
N CYS A 136 7.68 -9.48 -5.85
CA CYS A 136 6.30 -9.30 -5.35
C CYS A 136 5.47 -8.39 -6.27
N ILE A 137 6.04 -7.30 -6.79
CA ILE A 137 5.35 -6.42 -7.74
C ILE A 137 4.98 -7.17 -9.03
N GLU A 138 5.92 -7.92 -9.62
CA GLU A 138 5.63 -8.69 -10.83
C GLU A 138 4.62 -9.81 -10.58
N ASP A 139 4.79 -10.58 -9.52
CA ASP A 139 3.89 -11.67 -9.14
C ASP A 139 2.46 -11.14 -8.88
N SER A 140 2.32 -9.93 -8.29
CA SER A 140 1.02 -9.35 -7.96
C SER A 140 0.11 -9.14 -9.16
N LYS A 141 0.67 -8.97 -10.36
CA LYS A 141 -0.11 -8.73 -11.60
C LYS A 141 -0.98 -9.91 -11.99
N THR A 142 -0.58 -11.13 -11.60
CA THR A 142 -1.31 -12.37 -11.90
C THR A 142 -1.79 -13.09 -10.63
N HIS A 143 -1.35 -12.63 -9.46
CA HIS A 143 -1.72 -13.23 -8.18
C HIS A 143 -3.15 -12.89 -7.80
N VAL A 144 -3.88 -13.90 -7.31
CA VAL A 144 -5.25 -13.75 -6.82
C VAL A 144 -5.26 -13.89 -5.31
N TYR A 145 -5.57 -12.82 -4.61
CA TYR A 145 -5.81 -12.84 -3.17
C TYR A 145 -7.32 -13.00 -2.88
N LEU A 146 -7.64 -13.43 -1.65
CA LEU A 146 -9.03 -13.62 -1.24
C LEU A 146 -9.70 -12.26 -0.99
N PRO A 147 -10.95 -12.05 -1.41
CA PRO A 147 -11.65 -10.79 -1.22
C PRO A 147 -11.88 -10.49 0.26
N PHE A 148 -11.76 -9.21 0.62
CA PHE A 148 -12.17 -8.74 1.94
C PHE A 148 -13.69 -8.58 1.97
N VAL A 149 -14.35 -9.35 2.84
CA VAL A 149 -15.78 -9.23 3.09
C VAL A 149 -15.98 -8.46 4.39
N SER A 150 -16.53 -7.27 4.30
CA SER A 150 -16.87 -6.46 5.48
C SER A 150 -18.00 -7.12 6.26
N GLN A 151 -17.81 -7.31 7.55
CA GLN A 151 -18.88 -7.75 8.45
C GLN A 151 -19.67 -6.59 9.06
N ARG A 152 -19.52 -5.38 8.51
CA ARG A 152 -20.17 -4.17 9.02
C ARG A 152 -21.68 -4.31 9.09
N GLU A 153 -22.29 -4.89 8.07
CA GLU A 153 -23.76 -5.11 8.03
C GLU A 153 -24.22 -6.06 9.13
N ASN A 154 -23.47 -7.13 9.39
CA ASN A 154 -23.76 -8.06 10.50
C ASN A 154 -23.66 -7.36 11.86
N LEU A 155 -22.66 -6.49 12.05
CA LEU A 155 -22.48 -5.73 13.28
C LEU A 155 -23.63 -4.71 13.47
N VAL A 156 -24.00 -3.99 12.41
CA VAL A 156 -25.09 -3.02 12.44
C VAL A 156 -26.42 -3.71 12.74
N SER A 157 -26.69 -4.88 12.14
CA SER A 157 -27.87 -5.68 12.43
C SER A 157 -27.91 -6.12 13.89
N ALA A 158 -26.80 -6.68 14.39
CA ALA A 158 -26.72 -7.11 15.80
C ALA A 158 -26.94 -5.95 16.80
N VAL A 159 -26.40 -4.78 16.52
CA VAL A 159 -26.60 -3.58 17.35
C VAL A 159 -28.07 -3.13 17.30
N ARG A 160 -28.69 -3.16 16.11
CA ARG A 160 -30.11 -2.81 15.95
C ARG A 160 -31.01 -3.75 16.75
N ASP A 161 -30.77 -5.06 16.63
CA ASP A 161 -31.52 -6.09 17.36
C ASP A 161 -31.44 -5.88 18.88
N ILE A 162 -30.26 -5.50 19.41
CA ILE A 162 -30.08 -5.16 20.84
C ILE A 162 -30.91 -3.91 21.22
N ILE A 163 -30.92 -2.89 20.40
CA ILE A 163 -31.68 -1.65 20.68
C ILE A 163 -33.19 -1.92 20.66
N GLU A 164 -33.67 -2.77 19.74
CA GLU A 164 -35.10 -3.13 19.65
C GLU A 164 -35.58 -4.02 20.81
N MET A 165 -34.65 -4.64 21.54
CA MET A 165 -34.97 -5.46 22.72
C MET A 165 -35.00 -4.68 24.05
N LEU A 166 -34.62 -3.38 24.03
CA LEU A 166 -34.62 -2.50 25.20
C LEU A 166 -35.92 -1.63 25.25
#